data_3b8902e6ae6cdfc64c13d1e13de8a80e
#
_entry.id   3b8902e6ae6cdfc64c13d1e13de8a80e
#
_cell.length_a   1.000
_cell.length_b   1.000
_cell.length_c   1.000
_cell.angle_alpha   90.00
_cell.angle_beta   90.00
_cell.angle_gamma   90.00
#
_symmetry.space_group_name_H-M   'P 1'
#
loop_
_entity.id
_entity.type
_entity.pdbx_description
1 polymer ?
#
loop_
_entity_poly.entity_id
_entity_poly.type
_entity_poly.pdbx_seq_one_letter_code
_entity_poly.pdbx_strand_id
1 'polypeptide(L)'
;TCVITSLVSNALYDPYLNGWRFGRSFILEAEEKDTLSACSDFWLVLIVMVLWWMLSLAATPRRRRRVQAWLLKLVSDQEHRDAAFVAAMVGRSGSTGSEAELKLAVNAMVEQAKQNFYAIPTSSLHLVDLASNEDTGLNERVCHAELGDVDAFVSHSWHDSGEPKFTALMDWAKGFERQQGRTPTVWLDKACIQQAAIEESLRMLPIFLSGCRTLLI
;
A
#
# COMPACT_ATOMS: atom_id res chain seq x y z
N THR A 1 2.99 -34.70 -26.03
CA THR A 1 2.58 -35.95 -26.73
C THR A 1 3.20 -36.06 -28.16
N CYS A 2 3.85 -35.02 -28.69
CA CYS A 2 4.40 -35.04 -30.07
C CYS A 2 5.92 -35.25 -30.17
N VAL A 3 6.64 -35.33 -29.07
CA VAL A 3 8.12 -35.51 -29.10
C VAL A 3 8.53 -36.97 -28.89
N ILE A 4 7.66 -37.79 -28.30
CA ILE A 4 7.96 -39.21 -27.99
C ILE A 4 7.86 -40.11 -29.23
N THR A 5 7.12 -39.71 -30.24
CA THR A 5 6.94 -40.52 -31.48
C THR A 5 8.07 -40.39 -32.49
N SER A 6 8.95 -39.39 -32.37
CA SER A 6 10.01 -39.16 -33.34
C SER A 6 11.34 -39.89 -33.03
N LEU A 7 11.53 -40.40 -31.81
CA LEU A 7 12.76 -41.09 -31.42
C LEU A 7 12.74 -42.60 -31.64
N VAL A 8 11.59 -43.18 -31.93
CA VAL A 8 11.44 -44.62 -32.12
C VAL A 8 11.76 -45.05 -33.59
N SER A 9 11.84 -44.08 -34.53
CA SER A 9 12.06 -44.39 -35.98
C SER A 9 13.50 -44.48 -36.43
N ASN A 10 14.49 -44.25 -35.55
CA ASN A 10 15.91 -44.36 -35.91
C ASN A 10 16.62 -45.54 -35.22
N ALA A 11 15.93 -46.64 -35.01
CA ALA A 11 16.60 -47.92 -34.73
C ALA A 11 17.33 -48.35 -35.98
N LEU A 12 18.65 -48.17 -36.04
CA LEU A 12 19.54 -48.67 -37.05
C LEU A 12 19.40 -50.19 -37.11
N TYR A 13 18.76 -50.67 -38.16
CA TYR A 13 18.76 -52.06 -38.54
C TYR A 13 20.12 -52.37 -39.15
N ASP A 14 20.99 -53.05 -38.42
CA ASP A 14 22.26 -53.56 -38.92
C ASP A 14 22.07 -55.05 -39.32
N PRO A 15 22.06 -55.36 -40.62
CA PRO A 15 21.80 -56.70 -41.12
C PRO A 15 22.99 -57.68 -40.97
N TYR A 16 24.15 -57.19 -40.44
CA TYR A 16 25.38 -58.00 -40.40
C TYR A 16 25.77 -58.60 -39.07
N LEU A 17 25.12 -58.24 -37.98
CA LEU A 17 25.40 -58.80 -36.70
C LEU A 17 24.25 -59.66 -36.16
N ASN A 18 24.50 -60.96 -36.22
CA ASN A 18 23.62 -61.99 -35.66
C ASN A 18 23.25 -61.70 -34.21
N GLY A 19 22.09 -61.22 -34.02
CA GLY A 19 21.47 -61.31 -32.71
C GLY A 19 21.22 -60.02 -31.95
N TRP A 20 20.02 -59.88 -31.68
CA TRP A 20 19.35 -58.91 -30.81
C TRP A 20 19.91 -58.78 -29.38
N ARG A 21 21.18 -59.18 -29.16
CA ARG A 21 21.76 -59.21 -27.82
C ARG A 21 22.35 -57.89 -27.32
N PHE A 22 22.81 -57.05 -28.23
CA PHE A 22 23.44 -55.79 -27.84
C PHE A 22 22.46 -54.63 -27.65
N GLY A 23 21.34 -54.66 -28.37
CA GLY A 23 20.33 -53.63 -28.26
C GLY A 23 19.50 -53.70 -26.95
N ARG A 24 19.39 -54.90 -26.38
CA ARG A 24 18.51 -55.10 -25.24
C ARG A 24 19.06 -54.51 -23.92
N SER A 25 20.37 -54.58 -23.73
CA SER A 25 21.01 -54.00 -22.54
C SER A 25 21.05 -52.45 -22.64
N PHE A 26 21.29 -51.95 -23.83
CA PHE A 26 21.35 -50.50 -24.04
C PHE A 26 19.96 -49.83 -24.01
N ILE A 27 18.96 -50.52 -24.52
CA ILE A 27 17.55 -50.04 -24.44
C ILE A 27 17.05 -50.07 -22.99
N LEU A 28 17.39 -51.14 -22.22
CA LEU A 28 16.97 -51.23 -20.83
C LEU A 28 17.69 -50.21 -19.94
N GLU A 29 18.97 -49.90 -20.22
CA GLU A 29 19.71 -48.88 -19.51
C GLU A 29 19.27 -47.44 -19.86
N ALA A 30 18.89 -47.19 -21.09
CA ALA A 30 18.31 -45.93 -21.54
C ALA A 30 16.91 -45.71 -20.98
N GLU A 31 16.11 -46.81 -20.97
CA GLU A 31 14.71 -46.74 -20.42
C GLU A 31 14.71 -46.56 -18.91
N GLU A 32 15.67 -47.14 -18.17
CA GLU A 32 15.83 -46.96 -16.73
C GLU A 32 16.28 -45.52 -16.37
N LYS A 33 17.21 -44.92 -17.13
CA LYS A 33 17.62 -43.51 -16.96
C LYS A 33 16.51 -42.55 -17.27
N ASP A 34 15.76 -42.79 -18.36
CA ASP A 34 14.63 -41.93 -18.76
C ASP A 34 13.46 -42.01 -17.78
N THR A 35 13.23 -43.18 -17.18
CA THR A 35 12.20 -43.31 -16.14
C THR A 35 12.59 -42.65 -14.82
N LEU A 36 13.87 -42.70 -14.42
CA LEU A 36 14.36 -42.01 -13.23
C LEU A 36 14.32 -40.48 -13.41
N SER A 37 14.69 -39.95 -14.60
CA SER A 37 14.59 -38.54 -14.89
C SER A 37 13.12 -38.07 -14.99
N ALA A 38 12.27 -38.85 -15.62
CA ALA A 38 10.83 -38.57 -15.70
C ALA A 38 10.16 -38.60 -14.32
N CYS A 39 10.58 -39.50 -13.41
CA CYS A 39 10.12 -39.51 -12.04
C CYS A 39 10.57 -38.27 -11.27
N SER A 40 11.84 -37.83 -11.44
CA SER A 40 12.33 -36.61 -10.75
C SER A 40 11.61 -35.36 -11.22
N ASP A 41 11.34 -35.25 -12.52
CA ASP A 41 10.61 -34.13 -13.10
C ASP A 41 9.14 -34.11 -12.65
N PHE A 42 8.53 -35.29 -12.55
CA PHE A 42 7.19 -35.42 -12.02
C PHE A 42 7.09 -34.95 -10.54
N TRP A 43 8.04 -35.33 -9.69
CA TRP A 43 8.08 -34.90 -8.31
C TRP A 43 8.34 -33.40 -8.19
N LEU A 44 9.19 -32.81 -9.01
CA LEU A 44 9.40 -31.37 -9.07
C LEU A 44 8.13 -30.61 -9.43
N VAL A 45 7.43 -31.05 -10.47
CA VAL A 45 6.16 -30.45 -10.89
C VAL A 45 5.12 -30.57 -9.78
N LEU A 46 5.05 -31.71 -9.10
CA LEU A 46 4.10 -31.94 -8.01
C LEU A 46 4.42 -31.05 -6.81
N ILE A 47 5.69 -30.88 -6.45
CA ILE A 47 6.13 -29.96 -5.39
C ILE A 47 5.75 -28.51 -5.75
N VAL A 48 6.01 -28.07 -6.97
CA VAL A 48 5.66 -26.73 -7.44
C VAL A 48 4.14 -26.52 -7.40
N MET A 49 3.36 -27.50 -7.83
CA MET A 49 1.89 -27.45 -7.79
C MET A 49 1.37 -27.39 -6.35
N VAL A 50 1.95 -28.17 -5.42
CA VAL A 50 1.57 -28.13 -4.01
C VAL A 50 1.96 -26.79 -3.38
N LEU A 51 3.15 -26.27 -3.68
CA LEU A 51 3.59 -24.95 -3.20
C LEU A 51 2.67 -23.84 -3.76
N TRP A 52 2.33 -23.92 -5.02
CA TRP A 52 1.39 -22.97 -5.65
C TRP A 52 0.01 -23.05 -5.02
N TRP A 53 -0.48 -24.26 -4.73
CA TRP A 53 -1.75 -24.48 -4.08
C TRP A 53 -1.75 -23.98 -2.63
N MET A 54 -0.68 -24.27 -1.88
CA MET A 54 -0.47 -23.75 -0.53
C MET A 54 -0.39 -22.22 -0.51
N LEU A 55 0.30 -21.61 -1.49
CA LEU A 55 0.39 -20.17 -1.65
C LEU A 55 -0.99 -19.57 -1.97
N SER A 56 -1.77 -20.24 -2.82
CA SER A 56 -3.13 -19.83 -3.18
C SER A 56 -4.08 -19.92 -1.99
N LEU A 57 -3.99 -20.97 -1.18
CA LEU A 57 -4.75 -21.11 0.07
C LEU A 57 -4.29 -20.10 1.14
N ALA A 58 -2.98 -19.81 1.20
CA ALA A 58 -2.45 -18.78 2.09
C ALA A 58 -2.85 -17.36 1.66
N ALA A 59 -3.11 -17.15 0.36
CA ALA A 59 -3.57 -15.89 -0.22
C ALA A 59 -5.08 -15.65 -0.03
N THR A 60 -5.63 -16.04 1.13
CA THR A 60 -7.02 -15.69 1.45
C THR A 60 -7.20 -14.17 1.34
N PRO A 61 -8.37 -13.66 0.90
CA PRO A 61 -8.63 -12.23 0.75
C PRO A 61 -8.31 -11.42 2.01
N ARG A 62 -8.51 -12.03 3.19
CA ARG A 62 -8.19 -11.41 4.49
C ARG A 62 -6.68 -11.28 4.73
N ARG A 63 -5.87 -12.28 4.35
CA ARG A 63 -4.40 -12.23 4.48
C ARG A 63 -3.79 -11.28 3.46
N ARG A 64 -4.28 -11.31 2.22
CA ARG A 64 -3.86 -10.39 1.18
C ARG A 64 -4.09 -8.93 1.59
N ARG A 65 -5.25 -8.61 2.17
CA ARG A 65 -5.53 -7.28 2.72
C ARG A 65 -4.58 -6.88 3.85
N ARG A 66 -4.22 -7.82 4.75
CA ARG A 66 -3.24 -7.55 5.82
C ARG A 66 -1.84 -7.29 5.28
N VAL A 67 -1.39 -8.08 4.31
CA VAL A 67 -0.08 -7.88 3.67
C VAL A 67 -0.07 -6.56 2.89
N GLN A 68 -1.13 -6.25 2.16
CA GLN A 68 -1.27 -4.97 1.47
C GLN A 68 -1.28 -3.80 2.45
N ALA A 69 -2.03 -3.89 3.55
CA ALA A 69 -2.05 -2.85 4.58
C ALA A 69 -0.66 -2.67 5.24
N TRP A 70 0.05 -3.78 5.48
CA TRP A 70 1.41 -3.73 6.04
C TRP A 70 2.41 -3.09 5.04
N LEU A 71 2.36 -3.47 3.77
CA LEU A 71 3.18 -2.86 2.72
C LEU A 71 2.87 -1.37 2.55
N LEU A 72 1.58 -1.00 2.54
CA LEU A 72 1.17 0.40 2.48
C LEU A 72 1.66 1.18 3.70
N LYS A 73 1.64 0.58 4.89
CA LYS A 73 2.18 1.22 6.10
C LYS A 73 3.69 1.46 5.99
N LEU A 74 4.46 0.51 5.45
CA LEU A 74 5.90 0.70 5.22
C LEU A 74 6.20 1.84 4.24
N VAL A 75 5.43 1.95 3.15
CA VAL A 75 5.57 3.05 2.18
C VAL A 75 5.15 4.37 2.81
N SER A 76 4.03 4.39 3.53
CA SER A 76 3.53 5.58 4.23
C SER A 76 4.53 6.10 5.28
N ASP A 77 5.16 5.22 6.06
CA ASP A 77 6.18 5.64 7.04
C ASP A 77 7.38 6.36 6.37
N GLN A 78 7.73 5.98 5.15
CA GLN A 78 8.77 6.67 4.38
C GLN A 78 8.29 8.05 3.91
N GLU A 79 7.07 8.14 3.36
CA GLU A 79 6.47 9.40 2.91
C GLU A 79 6.35 10.42 4.05
N HIS A 80 5.98 9.96 5.26
CA HIS A 80 5.90 10.84 6.43
C HIS A 80 7.28 11.38 6.84
N ARG A 81 8.33 10.57 6.73
CA ARG A 81 9.70 11.00 6.99
C ARG A 81 10.17 12.00 5.96
N ASP A 82 9.88 11.78 4.69
CA ASP A 82 10.25 12.69 3.62
C ASP A 82 9.50 14.04 3.76
N ALA A 83 8.22 14.00 4.11
CA ALA A 83 7.43 15.19 4.41
C ALA A 83 7.97 15.95 5.64
N ALA A 84 8.35 15.21 6.69
CA ALA A 84 8.94 15.80 7.89
C ALA A 84 10.35 16.38 7.60
N PHE A 85 11.12 15.76 6.71
CA PHE A 85 12.40 16.29 6.26
C PHE A 85 12.21 17.63 5.54
N VAL A 86 11.25 17.73 4.63
CA VAL A 86 10.89 18.99 3.96
C VAL A 86 10.45 20.05 4.98
N ALA A 87 9.59 19.68 5.92
CA ALA A 87 9.12 20.59 6.96
C ALA A 87 10.28 21.08 7.87
N ALA A 88 11.19 20.19 8.24
CA ALA A 88 12.38 20.54 9.03
C ALA A 88 13.35 21.44 8.26
N MET A 89 13.51 21.23 6.94
CA MET A 89 14.33 22.08 6.08
C MET A 89 13.74 23.48 5.96
N VAL A 90 12.44 23.61 5.78
CA VAL A 90 11.74 24.90 5.70
C VAL A 90 11.84 25.66 7.04
N GLY A 91 11.69 24.97 8.17
CA GLY A 91 11.82 25.58 9.50
C GLY A 91 13.23 25.98 9.90
N ARG A 92 14.24 25.47 9.22
CA ARG A 92 15.67 25.67 9.53
C ARG A 92 16.38 26.68 8.63
N SER A 93 15.69 27.55 8.00
CA SER A 93 16.23 28.59 7.13
C SER A 93 17.44 29.31 7.78
N GLY A 94 18.66 28.74 7.67
CA GLY A 94 19.91 29.38 8.06
C GLY A 94 20.86 28.64 9.02
N SER A 95 20.60 27.41 9.51
CA SER A 95 21.55 26.72 10.38
C SER A 95 22.19 25.49 9.72
N THR A 96 23.52 25.49 9.64
CA THR A 96 24.40 24.38 9.27
C THR A 96 24.46 23.35 10.41
N GLY A 97 23.44 22.56 10.62
CA GLY A 97 23.48 21.46 11.62
C GLY A 97 24.00 20.17 11.01
N SER A 98 24.51 19.26 11.86
CA SER A 98 24.96 17.95 11.43
C SER A 98 23.79 17.08 10.93
N GLU A 99 24.07 16.07 10.09
CA GLU A 99 23.05 15.11 9.62
C GLU A 99 22.34 14.39 10.77
N ALA A 100 23.06 14.11 11.86
CA ALA A 100 22.49 13.48 13.05
C ALA A 100 21.45 14.37 13.75
N GLU A 101 21.73 15.67 13.87
CA GLU A 101 20.79 16.64 14.44
C GLU A 101 19.55 16.81 13.55
N LEU A 102 19.71 16.76 12.23
CA LEU A 102 18.60 16.82 11.31
C LEU A 102 17.69 15.59 11.45
N LYS A 103 18.26 14.39 11.54
CA LYS A 103 17.48 13.14 11.77
C LYS A 103 16.72 13.20 13.10
N LEU A 104 17.34 13.73 14.15
CA LEU A 104 16.68 13.88 15.45
C LEU A 104 15.51 14.85 15.35
N ALA A 105 15.70 15.99 14.69
CA ALA A 105 14.65 16.99 14.49
C ALA A 105 13.49 16.45 13.65
N VAL A 106 13.76 15.69 12.58
CA VAL A 106 12.74 15.03 11.76
C VAL A 106 11.92 14.06 12.58
N ASN A 107 12.56 13.20 13.37
CA ASN A 107 11.85 12.23 14.21
C ASN A 107 10.99 12.94 15.28
N ALA A 108 11.51 13.96 15.92
CA ALA A 108 10.75 14.75 16.90
C ALA A 108 9.51 15.40 16.24
N MET A 109 9.66 15.94 15.03
CA MET A 109 8.56 16.57 14.30
C MET A 109 7.49 15.55 13.87
N VAL A 110 7.87 14.34 13.48
CA VAL A 110 6.93 13.25 13.17
C VAL A 110 6.15 12.85 14.43
N GLU A 111 6.83 12.67 15.56
CA GLU A 111 6.16 12.30 16.80
C GLU A 111 5.21 13.40 17.30
N GLN A 112 5.60 14.65 17.16
CA GLN A 112 4.74 15.79 17.47
C GLN A 112 3.53 15.86 16.52
N ALA A 113 3.73 15.63 15.23
CA ALA A 113 2.65 15.57 14.26
C ALA A 113 1.66 14.45 14.58
N LYS A 114 2.12 13.27 14.97
CA LYS A 114 1.25 12.17 15.41
C LYS A 114 0.38 12.55 16.59
N GLN A 115 0.91 13.27 17.57
CA GLN A 115 0.17 13.72 18.75
C GLN A 115 -0.90 14.76 18.42
N ASN A 116 -0.69 15.55 17.35
CA ASN A 116 -1.55 16.66 16.95
C ASN A 116 -2.34 16.38 15.67
N PHE A 117 -2.40 15.12 15.24
CA PHE A 117 -3.13 14.73 14.04
C PHE A 117 -4.57 14.36 14.37
N TYR A 118 -5.49 15.19 13.94
CA TYR A 118 -6.92 15.02 14.17
C TYR A 118 -7.65 14.85 12.84
N ALA A 119 -8.82 14.25 12.89
CA ALA A 119 -9.72 14.13 11.73
C ALA A 119 -11.17 14.28 12.19
N ILE A 120 -12.04 14.64 11.27
CA ILE A 120 -13.48 14.74 11.53
C ILE A 120 -14.24 13.77 10.60
N PRO A 121 -15.18 12.97 11.13
CA PRO A 121 -16.09 12.21 10.27
C PRO A 121 -16.98 13.14 9.45
N THR A 122 -17.16 12.84 8.16
CA THR A 122 -18.00 13.69 7.28
C THR A 122 -19.46 13.75 7.74
N SER A 123 -19.95 12.74 8.49
CA SER A 123 -21.26 12.75 9.10
C SER A 123 -21.44 13.82 10.19
N SER A 124 -20.34 14.34 10.74
CA SER A 124 -20.33 15.39 11.78
C SER A 124 -20.17 16.80 11.20
N LEU A 125 -20.04 16.92 9.86
CA LEU A 125 -19.94 18.21 9.17
C LEU A 125 -21.31 18.77 8.80
N HIS A 126 -21.48 20.06 9.00
CA HIS A 126 -22.69 20.78 8.62
C HIS A 126 -22.34 21.89 7.60
N LEU A 127 -23.32 22.31 6.81
CA LEU A 127 -23.13 23.36 5.81
C LEU A 127 -22.52 24.63 6.42
N VAL A 128 -22.98 25.04 7.60
CA VAL A 128 -22.51 26.23 8.31
C VAL A 128 -21.01 26.18 8.63
N ASP A 129 -20.43 24.99 8.77
CA ASP A 129 -19.01 24.81 9.09
C ASP A 129 -18.09 25.24 7.95
N LEU A 130 -18.57 25.11 6.69
CA LEU A 130 -17.85 25.51 5.49
C LEU A 130 -18.32 26.85 4.92
N ALA A 131 -19.52 27.30 5.27
CA ALA A 131 -20.12 28.52 4.75
C ALA A 131 -19.77 29.76 5.58
N SER A 132 -19.42 29.61 6.87
CA SER A 132 -19.10 30.70 7.78
C SER A 132 -17.66 30.64 8.26
N ASN A 133 -17.05 31.79 8.51
CA ASN A 133 -15.76 31.90 9.18
C ASN A 133 -15.88 31.90 10.71
N GLU A 134 -17.10 31.91 11.24
CA GLU A 134 -17.35 31.90 12.67
C GLU A 134 -16.94 30.55 13.30
N ASP A 135 -16.64 30.57 14.59
CA ASP A 135 -16.43 29.36 15.35
C ASP A 135 -17.77 28.61 15.51
N THR A 136 -17.86 27.45 14.91
CA THR A 136 -19.03 26.58 14.94
C THR A 136 -18.89 25.42 15.93
N GLY A 137 -17.87 25.45 16.80
CA GLY A 137 -17.54 24.33 17.70
C GLY A 137 -17.02 23.11 16.95
N LEU A 138 -16.42 23.31 15.78
CA LEU A 138 -15.95 22.24 14.91
C LEU A 138 -14.83 21.42 15.56
N ASN A 139 -13.99 22.08 16.34
CA ASN A 139 -12.87 21.45 17.07
C ASN A 139 -13.33 20.46 18.15
N GLU A 140 -14.56 20.58 18.64
CA GLU A 140 -15.11 19.64 19.63
C GLU A 140 -15.56 18.32 19.00
N ARG A 141 -15.69 18.30 17.67
CA ARG A 141 -16.19 17.16 16.88
C ARG A 141 -15.07 16.35 16.23
N VAL A 142 -13.82 16.75 16.41
CA VAL A 142 -12.66 16.01 15.86
C VAL A 142 -12.30 14.84 16.76
N CYS A 143 -11.72 13.81 16.14
CA CYS A 143 -11.15 12.67 16.82
C CYS A 143 -9.65 12.62 16.53
N HIS A 144 -8.85 12.17 17.49
CA HIS A 144 -7.44 11.86 17.23
C HIS A 144 -7.33 10.75 16.19
N ALA A 145 -6.44 10.89 15.22
CA ALA A 145 -6.25 9.94 14.13
C ALA A 145 -4.78 9.51 14.00
N GLU A 146 -4.55 8.34 13.45
CA GLU A 146 -3.19 7.91 13.09
C GLU A 146 -2.84 8.40 11.67
N LEU A 147 -1.56 8.72 11.45
CA LEU A 147 -1.07 9.07 10.11
C LEU A 147 -1.30 7.88 9.16
N GLY A 148 -1.91 8.13 8.02
CA GLY A 148 -2.29 7.12 7.04
C GLY A 148 -3.71 6.56 7.19
N ASP A 149 -4.44 6.92 8.26
CA ASP A 149 -5.81 6.44 8.49
C ASP A 149 -6.90 7.43 8.09
N VAL A 150 -6.53 8.68 7.82
CA VAL A 150 -7.46 9.70 7.35
C VAL A 150 -7.69 9.56 5.84
N ASP A 151 -8.95 9.56 5.43
CA ASP A 151 -9.33 9.27 4.04
C ASP A 151 -9.04 10.40 3.08
N ALA A 152 -9.22 11.65 3.53
CA ALA A 152 -8.91 12.79 2.68
C ALA A 152 -8.43 14.02 3.45
N PHE A 153 -7.49 14.74 2.82
CA PHE A 153 -7.15 16.11 3.14
C PHE A 153 -8.03 17.04 2.32
N VAL A 154 -8.76 17.94 2.96
CA VAL A 154 -9.63 18.91 2.28
C VAL A 154 -8.92 20.25 2.24
N SER A 155 -8.50 20.67 1.04
CA SER A 155 -8.00 22.01 0.79
C SER A 155 -9.18 22.97 0.66
N HIS A 156 -9.24 23.98 1.50
CA HIS A 156 -10.36 24.91 1.56
C HIS A 156 -9.90 26.35 1.30
N SER A 157 -10.53 27.02 0.34
CA SER A 157 -10.39 28.46 0.12
C SER A 157 -11.52 29.21 0.84
N TRP A 158 -11.19 30.08 1.77
CA TRP A 158 -12.14 30.88 2.54
C TRP A 158 -12.84 31.98 1.71
N HIS A 159 -12.41 32.22 0.49
CA HIS A 159 -12.94 33.25 -0.39
C HIS A 159 -14.12 32.79 -1.25
N ASP A 160 -14.30 31.47 -1.37
CA ASP A 160 -15.33 30.90 -2.23
C ASP A 160 -16.58 30.53 -1.44
N SER A 161 -17.73 30.41 -2.13
CA SER A 161 -18.97 29.94 -1.52
C SER A 161 -18.83 28.58 -0.87
N GLY A 162 -19.23 28.45 0.39
CA GLY A 162 -19.15 27.20 1.16
C GLY A 162 -20.16 26.15 0.71
N GLU A 163 -21.30 26.53 0.15
CA GLU A 163 -22.38 25.61 -0.21
C GLU A 163 -22.00 24.64 -1.36
N PRO A 164 -21.41 25.06 -2.49
CA PRO A 164 -20.95 24.14 -3.51
C PRO A 164 -19.87 23.18 -3.01
N LYS A 165 -18.96 23.65 -2.15
CA LYS A 165 -17.91 22.84 -1.55
C LYS A 165 -18.46 21.79 -0.61
N PHE A 166 -19.40 22.17 0.24
CA PHE A 166 -20.09 21.22 1.12
C PHE A 166 -20.83 20.16 0.31
N THR A 167 -21.53 20.56 -0.74
CA THR A 167 -22.24 19.63 -1.63
C THR A 167 -21.27 18.65 -2.30
N ALA A 168 -20.16 19.14 -2.87
CA ALA A 168 -19.15 18.32 -3.49
C ALA A 168 -18.49 17.32 -2.50
N LEU A 169 -18.17 17.80 -1.28
CA LEU A 169 -17.63 16.96 -0.22
C LEU A 169 -18.61 15.85 0.18
N MET A 170 -19.89 16.18 0.35
CA MET A 170 -20.92 15.21 0.72
C MET A 170 -21.16 14.18 -0.41
N ASP A 171 -21.12 14.59 -1.66
CA ASP A 171 -21.26 13.67 -2.79
C ASP A 171 -20.06 12.73 -2.92
N TRP A 172 -18.85 13.22 -2.68
CA TRP A 172 -17.67 12.38 -2.55
C TRP A 172 -17.82 11.40 -1.38
N ALA A 173 -18.26 11.86 -0.21
CA ALA A 173 -18.46 11.04 0.97
C ALA A 173 -19.47 9.90 0.72
N LYS A 174 -20.61 10.20 0.08
CA LYS A 174 -21.61 9.18 -0.33
C LYS A 174 -21.01 8.15 -1.31
N GLY A 175 -20.16 8.61 -2.23
CA GLY A 175 -19.43 7.73 -3.15
C GLY A 175 -18.48 6.80 -2.42
N PHE A 176 -17.74 7.32 -1.46
CA PHE A 176 -16.83 6.57 -0.60
C PHE A 176 -17.58 5.53 0.26
N GLU A 177 -18.69 5.94 0.90
CA GLU A 177 -19.51 5.02 1.72
C GLU A 177 -20.05 3.84 0.91
N ARG A 178 -20.51 4.07 -0.32
CA ARG A 178 -20.95 3.00 -1.22
C ARG A 178 -19.84 2.00 -1.55
N GLN A 179 -18.60 2.48 -1.66
CA GLN A 179 -17.46 1.63 -2.02
C GLN A 179 -16.82 0.93 -0.83
N GLN A 180 -16.72 1.61 0.30
CA GLN A 180 -15.98 1.15 1.48
C GLN A 180 -16.88 0.65 2.61
N GLY A 181 -18.17 0.94 2.57
CA GLY A 181 -19.15 0.52 3.58
C GLY A 181 -19.00 1.23 4.93
N ARG A 182 -18.32 2.39 4.96
CA ARG A 182 -18.13 3.20 6.17
C ARG A 182 -18.10 4.68 5.84
N THR A 183 -18.41 5.51 6.80
CA THR A 183 -18.27 6.97 6.70
C THR A 183 -16.80 7.37 6.60
N PRO A 184 -16.41 8.21 5.63
CA PRO A 184 -15.04 8.71 5.53
C PRO A 184 -14.73 9.75 6.60
N THR A 185 -13.44 9.80 6.97
CA THR A 185 -12.86 10.83 7.83
C THR A 185 -12.03 11.80 6.98
N VAL A 186 -12.10 13.08 7.30
CA VAL A 186 -11.37 14.12 6.60
C VAL A 186 -10.53 14.97 7.54
N TRP A 187 -9.39 15.41 7.06
CA TRP A 187 -8.62 16.47 7.68
C TRP A 187 -9.06 17.81 7.07
N LEU A 188 -9.49 18.74 7.90
CA LEU A 188 -9.93 20.07 7.51
C LEU A 188 -9.22 21.07 8.42
N ASP A 189 -8.56 22.07 7.86
CA ASP A 189 -7.79 23.08 8.58
C ASP A 189 -8.57 23.74 9.72
N LYS A 190 -9.80 24.21 9.44
CA LYS A 190 -10.68 24.85 10.43
C LYS A 190 -11.00 23.94 11.64
N ALA A 191 -11.09 22.63 11.41
CA ALA A 191 -11.42 21.66 12.43
C ALA A 191 -10.18 21.14 13.17
N CYS A 192 -9.12 20.84 12.42
CA CYS A 192 -8.00 20.02 12.88
C CYS A 192 -6.80 20.85 13.34
N ILE A 193 -6.72 22.15 12.99
CA ILE A 193 -5.67 23.05 13.46
C ILE A 193 -6.05 23.60 14.83
N GLN A 194 -5.16 23.44 15.79
CA GLN A 194 -5.33 24.07 17.10
C GLN A 194 -5.05 25.57 17.00
N GLN A 195 -6.07 26.39 17.25
CA GLN A 195 -5.99 27.84 17.14
C GLN A 195 -4.96 28.47 18.11
N ALA A 196 -4.68 27.79 19.24
CA ALA A 196 -3.66 28.23 20.19
C ALA A 196 -2.21 27.99 19.72
N ALA A 197 -2.00 27.13 18.69
CA ALA A 197 -0.67 26.72 18.20
C ALA A 197 -0.64 26.68 16.65
N ILE A 198 -1.16 27.72 15.99
CA ILE A 198 -1.30 27.79 14.54
C ILE A 198 0.05 27.66 13.84
N GLU A 199 1.07 28.42 14.26
CA GLU A 199 2.39 28.39 13.62
C GLU A 199 3.03 27.00 13.66
N GLU A 200 2.87 26.29 14.78
CA GLU A 200 3.37 24.95 14.97
C GLU A 200 2.61 23.94 14.09
N SER A 201 1.30 24.06 14.03
CA SER A 201 0.45 23.23 13.16
C SER A 201 0.76 23.44 11.67
N LEU A 202 1.01 24.68 11.25
CA LEU A 202 1.39 25.00 9.88
C LEU A 202 2.75 24.40 9.47
N ARG A 203 3.71 24.32 10.40
CA ARG A 203 5.01 23.64 10.14
C ARG A 203 4.83 22.14 9.92
N MET A 204 3.84 21.53 10.57
CA MET A 204 3.53 20.11 10.44
C MET A 204 2.60 19.79 9.26
N LEU A 205 2.10 20.80 8.55
CA LEU A 205 1.14 20.64 7.45
C LEU A 205 1.58 19.64 6.36
N PRO A 206 2.86 19.61 5.92
CA PRO A 206 3.32 18.59 4.97
C PRO A 206 3.16 17.16 5.49
N ILE A 207 3.35 16.96 6.81
CA ILE A 207 3.18 15.65 7.46
C ILE A 207 1.69 15.30 7.53
N PHE A 208 0.82 16.26 7.89
CA PHE A 208 -0.62 16.05 7.91
C PHE A 208 -1.16 15.71 6.53
N LEU A 209 -0.69 16.40 5.50
CA LEU A 209 -1.07 16.11 4.11
C LEU A 209 -0.63 14.69 3.70
N SER A 210 0.60 14.29 4.01
CA SER A 210 1.09 12.94 3.74
C SER A 210 0.38 11.87 4.58
N GLY A 211 -0.16 12.24 5.74
CA GLY A 211 -0.98 11.40 6.61
C GLY A 211 -2.39 11.10 6.09
N CYS A 212 -2.81 11.74 5.00
CA CYS A 212 -4.10 11.54 4.36
C CYS A 212 -3.97 10.75 3.06
N ARG A 213 -4.98 9.92 2.75
CA ARG A 213 -4.95 9.02 1.57
C ARG A 213 -5.24 9.73 0.26
N THR A 214 -5.98 10.81 0.31
CA THR A 214 -6.45 11.55 -0.88
C THR A 214 -6.40 13.04 -0.59
N LEU A 215 -6.09 13.85 -1.61
CA LEU A 215 -6.23 15.29 -1.56
C LEU A 215 -7.49 15.70 -2.33
N LEU A 216 -8.40 16.43 -1.68
CA LEU A 216 -9.58 17.05 -2.28
C LEU A 216 -9.34 18.56 -2.40
N ILE A 217 -9.50 19.08 -3.63
CA ILE A 217 -9.27 20.50 -3.97
C ILE A 217 -10.55 21.10 -4.50
#